data_ad8b6ed87633ef9fe99b4960d8b7f48e
#
_entry.id   ad8b6ed87633ef9fe99b4960d8b7f48e
#
_cell.length_a   1.000
_cell.length_b   1.000
_cell.length_c   1.000
_cell.angle_alpha   90.00
_cell.angle_beta   90.00
_cell.angle_gamma   90.00
#
_symmetry.space_group_name_H-M   'P 1'
#
loop_
_entity.id
_entity.type
_entity.pdbx_description
1 polymer ?
#
loop_
_entity_poly.entity_id
_entity_poly.type
_entity_poly.pdbx_seq_one_letter_code
_entity_poly.pdbx_strand_id
1 'polypeptide(L)'
;MVGLATPAEAATSATATYTKVSDWGTGFEGKWTVKNTGTTTITSWAVEWDYPAGTAVTSAWDATVTSSGNHWTGKNVGWNGTLAPGASISFGFNGSGAGAPSGCKINGAACDGTSQPGDNAPSAPGT
;
A
#
# COMPACT_ATOMS: atom_id res chain seq x y z
N MET A 1 -3.60 20.09 27.47
CA MET A 1 -3.40 19.74 27.03
C MET A 1 -3.29 19.37 26.32
N VAL A 2 -3.66 19.22 26.12
CA VAL A 2 -3.58 18.90 25.42
C VAL A 2 -3.20 18.44 24.66
N GLY A 3 -3.21 18.24 24.45
CA GLY A 3 -2.78 17.92 23.69
C GLY A 3 -2.49 17.22 23.25
N LEU A 4 -2.55 16.93 23.35
CA LEU A 4 -2.20 16.30 22.88
C LEU A 4 -2.01 15.55 22.26
N ALA A 5 -2.22 15.46 22.28
CA ALA A 5 -1.94 14.74 21.66
C ALA A 5 -1.75 14.13 20.76
N THR A 6 -1.98 13.92 20.65
CA THR A 6 -1.79 13.21 19.70
C THR A 6 -0.79 13.15 18.73
N PRO A 7 -0.28 13.28 18.59
CA PRO A 7 0.85 13.31 17.71
C PRO A 7 1.41 12.01 17.35
N ALA A 8 1.10 11.02 18.05
CA ALA A 8 1.59 9.69 17.73
C ALA A 8 1.14 9.25 16.34
N GLU A 9 -0.04 9.65 15.94
CA GLU A 9 -0.54 9.27 14.63
C GLU A 9 0.31 9.82 13.51
N ALA A 10 0.81 11.03 13.69
CA ALA A 10 1.61 11.66 12.64
C ALA A 10 2.92 10.94 12.40
N ALA A 11 3.39 10.16 13.39
CA ALA A 11 4.69 9.53 13.31
C ALA A 11 4.71 8.28 12.44
N THR A 12 3.56 7.69 12.12
CA THR A 12 3.50 6.41 11.42
C THR A 12 2.76 6.52 10.09
N SER A 13 3.18 7.46 9.28
CA SER A 13 2.57 7.68 7.97
C SER A 13 3.32 6.92 6.89
N ALA A 14 2.59 6.50 5.89
CA ALA A 14 3.18 5.84 4.73
C ALA A 14 2.32 6.07 3.50
N THR A 15 2.91 5.91 2.33
CA THR A 15 2.19 5.90 1.07
C THR A 15 2.49 4.61 0.33
N ALA A 16 1.59 4.22 -0.58
CA ALA A 16 1.84 3.13 -1.49
C ALA A 16 1.37 3.57 -2.87
N THR A 17 2.22 3.37 -3.87
CA THR A 17 1.96 3.80 -5.24
C THR A 17 2.01 2.60 -6.16
N TYR A 18 1.00 2.45 -7.00
CA TYR A 18 0.93 1.37 -7.98
C TYR A 18 1.46 1.82 -9.33
N THR A 19 2.23 0.95 -9.96
CA THR A 19 2.72 1.15 -11.32
C THR A 19 2.48 -0.13 -12.12
N LYS A 20 1.85 -0.02 -13.29
CA LYS A 20 1.79 -1.14 -14.24
C LYS A 20 3.07 -1.10 -15.04
N VAL A 21 3.93 -2.10 -14.83
CA VAL A 21 5.25 -2.15 -15.44
C VAL A 21 5.15 -2.58 -16.90
N SER A 22 4.31 -3.59 -17.18
CA SER A 22 4.09 -4.01 -18.55
C SER A 22 2.73 -4.71 -18.66
N ASP A 23 2.24 -4.81 -19.90
CA ASP A 23 0.92 -5.38 -20.18
C ASP A 23 1.04 -6.13 -21.49
N TRP A 24 0.70 -7.42 -21.49
CA TRP A 24 0.79 -8.25 -22.69
C TRP A 24 -0.59 -8.75 -23.14
N GLY A 25 -1.64 -8.10 -22.69
CA GLY A 25 -3.02 -8.37 -23.14
C GLY A 25 -3.77 -9.32 -22.25
N THR A 26 -3.25 -10.53 -22.05
CA THR A 26 -3.89 -11.52 -21.18
C THR A 26 -3.43 -11.43 -19.74
N GLY A 27 -2.39 -10.64 -19.49
CA GLY A 27 -1.85 -10.43 -18.16
C GLY A 27 -0.98 -9.18 -18.13
N PHE A 28 -0.39 -8.93 -16.98
CA PHE A 28 0.39 -7.73 -16.75
C PHE A 28 1.37 -7.95 -15.61
N GLU A 29 2.36 -7.07 -15.54
CA GLU A 29 3.24 -6.97 -14.38
C GLU A 29 2.92 -5.69 -13.63
N GLY A 30 2.65 -5.79 -12.33
CA GLY A 30 2.40 -4.65 -11.47
C GLY A 30 3.47 -4.50 -10.41
N LYS A 31 3.58 -3.29 -9.87
CA LYS A 31 4.54 -2.97 -8.82
C LYS A 31 3.90 -2.00 -7.83
N TRP A 32 4.08 -2.28 -6.55
CA TRP A 32 3.73 -1.36 -5.47
C TRP A 32 5.01 -0.81 -4.86
N THR A 33 5.05 0.49 -4.64
CA THR A 33 6.14 1.15 -3.93
C THR A 33 5.61 1.71 -2.63
N VAL A 34 6.17 1.26 -1.52
CA VAL A 34 5.80 1.68 -0.16
C VAL A 34 6.86 2.66 0.33
N LYS A 35 6.44 3.81 0.81
CA LYS A 35 7.35 4.82 1.33
C LYS A 35 6.94 5.22 2.74
N ASN A 36 7.90 5.30 3.64
CA ASN A 36 7.69 5.82 4.98
C ASN A 36 7.75 7.34 4.92
N THR A 37 6.59 7.99 5.08
CA THR A 37 6.49 9.45 5.07
C THR A 37 6.42 10.04 6.46
N GLY A 38 6.48 9.20 7.48
CA GLY A 38 6.44 9.63 8.89
C GLY A 38 7.81 9.92 9.45
N THR A 39 7.87 10.01 10.76
CA THR A 39 9.07 10.38 11.49
C THR A 39 9.63 9.24 12.34
N THR A 40 8.96 8.09 12.36
CA THR A 40 9.44 6.89 13.07
C THR A 40 9.60 5.75 12.08
N THR A 41 10.48 4.82 12.42
CA THR A 41 10.74 3.63 11.60
C THR A 41 9.49 2.74 11.56
N ILE A 42 9.12 2.32 10.35
CA ILE A 42 8.11 1.28 10.15
C ILE A 42 8.81 -0.06 10.27
N THR A 43 8.24 -1.00 11.01
CA THR A 43 8.85 -2.31 11.23
C THR A 43 8.18 -3.41 10.41
N SER A 44 7.00 -3.14 9.86
CA SER A 44 6.30 -4.05 8.96
C SER A 44 5.33 -3.24 8.13
N TRP A 45 4.96 -3.77 6.95
CA TRP A 45 3.99 -3.10 6.11
C TRP A 45 3.07 -4.12 5.43
N ALA A 46 1.86 -3.64 5.14
CA ALA A 46 0.88 -4.40 4.38
C ALA A 46 0.15 -3.43 3.46
N VAL A 47 0.11 -3.76 2.18
CA VAL A 47 -0.64 -3.01 1.17
C VAL A 47 -1.87 -3.81 0.82
N GLU A 48 -3.04 -3.17 0.84
CA GLU A 48 -4.30 -3.82 0.49
C GLU A 48 -4.91 -3.10 -0.70
N TRP A 49 -5.57 -3.85 -1.55
CA TRP A 49 -6.29 -3.26 -2.69
C TRP A 49 -7.36 -4.23 -3.14
N ASP A 50 -8.30 -3.71 -3.93
CA ASP A 50 -9.35 -4.51 -4.54
C ASP A 50 -9.12 -4.60 -6.03
N TYR A 51 -9.40 -5.76 -6.60
CA TYR A 51 -9.47 -5.96 -8.05
C TYR A 51 -10.90 -6.30 -8.45
N PRO A 52 -11.32 -5.89 -9.66
CA PRO A 52 -12.60 -6.38 -10.18
C PRO A 52 -12.53 -7.88 -10.45
N ALA A 53 -13.67 -8.52 -10.49
CA ALA A 53 -13.75 -9.94 -10.84
C ALA A 53 -13.05 -10.18 -12.17
N GLY A 54 -12.29 -11.26 -12.26
CA GLY A 54 -11.55 -11.58 -13.46
C GLY A 54 -10.12 -11.07 -13.49
N THR A 55 -9.71 -10.29 -12.51
CA THR A 55 -8.33 -9.83 -12.38
C THR A 55 -7.74 -10.41 -11.10
N ALA A 56 -6.56 -11.03 -11.20
CA ALA A 56 -5.96 -11.72 -10.07
C ALA A 56 -4.44 -11.66 -10.15
N VAL A 57 -3.80 -11.72 -8.98
CA VAL A 57 -2.35 -11.90 -8.89
C VAL A 57 -2.05 -13.38 -9.11
N THR A 58 -1.09 -13.67 -9.98
CA THR A 58 -0.71 -15.05 -10.30
C THR A 58 0.63 -15.43 -9.67
N SER A 59 1.52 -14.48 -9.48
CA SER A 59 2.78 -14.70 -8.76
C SER A 59 3.27 -13.37 -8.22
N ALA A 60 4.08 -13.41 -7.18
CA ALA A 60 4.59 -12.19 -6.55
C ALA A 60 6.00 -12.44 -6.03
N TRP A 61 6.76 -11.36 -5.90
CA TRP A 61 8.11 -11.41 -5.35
C TRP A 61 8.30 -10.22 -4.41
N ASP A 62 9.13 -10.42 -3.39
CA ASP A 62 9.46 -9.43 -2.36
C ASP A 62 8.28 -9.08 -1.45
N ALA A 63 7.19 -9.86 -1.54
CA ALA A 63 6.04 -9.74 -0.64
C ALA A 63 5.28 -11.06 -0.66
N THR A 64 4.53 -11.32 0.40
CA THR A 64 3.58 -12.41 0.44
C THR A 64 2.21 -11.85 0.10
N VAL A 65 1.65 -12.27 -1.02
CA VAL A 65 0.35 -11.77 -1.50
C VAL A 65 -0.70 -12.84 -1.29
N THR A 66 -1.78 -12.45 -0.64
CA THR A 66 -2.94 -13.31 -0.38
C THR A 66 -4.21 -12.57 -0.79
N SER A 67 -5.30 -13.31 -0.91
CA SER A 67 -6.58 -12.70 -1.27
C SER A 67 -7.73 -13.32 -0.49
N SER A 68 -8.78 -12.54 -0.36
CA SER A 68 -10.07 -12.98 0.14
C SER A 68 -11.12 -12.41 -0.81
N GLY A 69 -11.69 -13.26 -1.68
CA GLY A 69 -12.52 -12.78 -2.76
C GLY A 69 -11.71 -11.88 -3.70
N ASN A 70 -12.18 -10.67 -3.91
CA ASN A 70 -11.51 -9.71 -4.77
C ASN A 70 -10.61 -8.74 -4.00
N HIS A 71 -10.43 -8.96 -2.71
CA HIS A 71 -9.59 -8.13 -1.85
C HIS A 71 -8.23 -8.78 -1.71
N TRP A 72 -7.18 -8.03 -2.01
CA TRP A 72 -5.80 -8.53 -2.04
C TRP A 72 -4.95 -7.84 -0.99
N THR A 73 -3.99 -8.57 -0.43
CA THR A 73 -3.08 -8.04 0.58
C THR A 73 -1.67 -8.51 0.26
N GLY A 74 -0.73 -7.56 0.17
CA GLY A 74 0.68 -7.84 0.03
C GLY A 74 1.40 -7.41 1.30
N LYS A 75 2.07 -8.36 1.96
CA LYS A 75 2.80 -8.11 3.20
C LYS A 75 4.29 -8.25 2.99
N ASN A 76 5.06 -7.48 3.76
CA ASN A 76 6.51 -7.59 3.71
C ASN A 76 6.96 -9.01 4.03
N VAL A 77 8.11 -9.37 3.46
CA VAL A 77 8.82 -10.59 3.84
C VAL A 77 9.86 -10.24 4.91
N GLY A 78 10.61 -11.24 5.38
CA GLY A 78 11.43 -11.07 6.57
C GLY A 78 12.54 -10.03 6.45
N TRP A 79 13.01 -9.74 5.23
CA TRP A 79 14.17 -8.85 5.05
C TRP A 79 13.80 -7.43 4.64
N ASN A 80 12.55 -7.14 4.28
CA ASN A 80 12.20 -5.83 3.74
C ASN A 80 11.08 -5.11 4.50
N GLY A 81 10.80 -5.53 5.73
CA GLY A 81 9.72 -4.92 6.51
C GLY A 81 10.09 -3.62 7.19
N THR A 82 11.38 -3.37 7.40
CA THR A 82 11.83 -2.20 8.14
C THR A 82 12.14 -1.05 7.20
N LEU A 83 11.46 0.07 7.40
CA LEU A 83 11.64 1.27 6.59
C LEU A 83 11.91 2.46 7.52
N ALA A 84 13.10 3.01 7.44
CA ALA A 84 13.43 4.24 8.13
C ALA A 84 12.64 5.41 7.55
N PRO A 85 12.46 6.50 8.29
CA PRO A 85 11.78 7.67 7.72
C PRO A 85 12.40 8.10 6.39
N GLY A 86 11.56 8.28 5.40
CA GLY A 86 11.98 8.64 4.05
C GLY A 86 12.38 7.48 3.16
N ALA A 87 12.53 6.27 3.71
CA ALA A 87 12.91 5.11 2.94
C ALA A 87 11.71 4.53 2.18
N SER A 88 11.99 3.84 1.10
CA SER A 88 10.96 3.16 0.32
C SER A 88 11.43 1.78 -0.11
N ILE A 89 10.46 0.94 -0.43
CA ILE A 89 10.68 -0.43 -0.92
C ILE A 89 9.60 -0.73 -1.95
N SER A 90 9.94 -1.55 -2.92
CA SER A 90 8.95 -1.98 -3.92
C SER A 90 8.82 -3.49 -3.91
N PHE A 91 7.62 -3.98 -4.21
CA PHE A 91 7.42 -5.38 -4.52
C PHE A 91 6.65 -5.48 -5.84
N GLY A 92 6.85 -6.58 -6.52
CA GLY A 92 6.21 -6.77 -7.82
C GLY A 92 5.39 -8.03 -7.86
N PHE A 93 4.54 -8.12 -8.89
CA PHE A 93 3.73 -9.30 -9.12
C PHE A 93 3.32 -9.38 -10.58
N ASN A 94 3.03 -10.59 -11.01
CA ASN A 94 2.35 -10.82 -12.28
C ASN A 94 0.87 -11.03 -12.00
N GLY A 95 0.04 -10.55 -12.89
CA GLY A 95 -1.39 -10.69 -12.78
C GLY A 95 -2.02 -11.14 -14.08
N SER A 96 -3.25 -11.62 -14.00
CA SER A 96 -4.07 -11.96 -15.14
C SER A 96 -5.29 -11.05 -15.17
N GLY A 97 -5.83 -10.82 -16.39
CA GLY A 97 -6.97 -9.94 -16.57
C GLY A 97 -6.53 -8.52 -16.90
N ALA A 98 -7.47 -7.60 -16.88
CA ALA A 98 -7.25 -6.24 -17.35
C ALA A 98 -7.69 -5.16 -16.34
N GLY A 99 -8.07 -5.53 -15.13
CA GLY A 99 -8.55 -4.57 -14.15
C GLY A 99 -7.43 -3.76 -13.51
N ALA A 100 -7.80 -2.66 -12.88
CA ALA A 100 -6.89 -1.82 -12.13
C ALA A 100 -7.20 -1.91 -10.64
N PRO A 101 -6.20 -1.76 -9.77
CA PRO A 101 -6.46 -1.79 -8.33
C PRO A 101 -7.22 -0.55 -7.87
N SER A 102 -8.04 -0.72 -6.85
CA SER A 102 -8.79 0.37 -6.23
C SER A 102 -8.81 0.16 -4.71
N GLY A 103 -9.21 1.19 -3.99
CA GLY A 103 -9.37 1.08 -2.54
C GLY A 103 -8.08 0.78 -1.79
N CYS A 104 -6.96 1.27 -2.27
CA CYS A 104 -5.65 0.96 -1.71
C CYS A 104 -5.49 1.48 -0.29
N LYS A 105 -4.96 0.60 0.58
CA LYS A 105 -4.57 0.98 1.94
C LYS A 105 -3.17 0.50 2.22
N ILE A 106 -2.44 1.28 2.98
CA ILE A 106 -1.12 0.92 3.50
C ILE A 106 -1.19 0.99 5.02
N ASN A 107 -0.99 -0.17 5.67
CA ASN A 107 -1.08 -0.30 7.12
C ASN A 107 -2.40 0.25 7.66
N GLY A 108 -3.50 0.05 6.91
CA GLY A 108 -4.83 0.46 7.31
C GLY A 108 -5.22 1.89 6.96
N ALA A 109 -4.30 2.68 6.40
CA ALA A 109 -4.58 4.07 6.01
C ALA A 109 -4.60 4.19 4.49
N ALA A 110 -5.22 5.23 3.98
CA ALA A 110 -5.26 5.47 2.54
C ALA A 110 -3.85 5.58 1.97
N CYS A 111 -3.65 4.97 0.79
CA CYS A 111 -2.31 4.84 0.20
C CYS A 111 -1.69 6.16 -0.24
N ASP A 112 -2.52 7.17 -0.48
CA ASP A 112 -2.03 8.46 -0.95
C ASP A 112 -1.59 9.38 0.20
N GLY A 113 -1.61 8.88 1.44
CA GLY A 113 -1.19 9.66 2.60
C GLY A 113 -2.24 10.62 3.13
N THR A 114 -3.42 10.66 2.54
CA THR A 114 -4.51 11.48 3.08
C THR A 114 -5.06 10.78 4.32
N SER A 115 -5.55 11.38 5.22
CA SER A 115 -5.90 10.81 6.34
C SER A 115 -6.58 9.83 6.86
N GLN A 116 -6.71 9.63 7.22
CA GLN A 116 -7.21 9.01 7.55
C GLN A 116 -7.93 8.95 8.53
N PRO A 117 -8.38 8.46 8.73
CA PRO A 117 -9.45 8.65 9.17
C PRO A 117 -9.56 9.52 9.91
N GLY A 118 -9.44 9.77 9.63
CA GLY A 118 -9.40 10.52 9.97
C GLY A 118 -9.16 11.26 9.69
N ASP A 119 -8.83 11.46 9.26
CA ASP A 119 -8.54 12.25 8.76
C ASP A 119 -8.86 12.64 8.14
N ASN A 120 -9.07 12.67 7.83
CA ASN A 120 -9.31 13.08 7.04
C ASN A 120 -9.55 13.56 6.51
N ALA A 121 -9.68 13.58 6.53
CA ALA A 121 -9.78 14.06 5.95
C ALA A 121 -9.78 14.54 5.39
N PRO A 122 -9.87 14.93 5.30
CA PRO A 122 -9.78 15.53 4.61
C PRO A 122 -9.39 15.83 4.08
N SER A 123 -9.27 15.84 4.11
CA SER A 123 -8.95 16.19 3.51
C SER A 123 -8.55 16.59 3.05
N ALA A 124 -8.55 16.59 3.28
CA ALA A 124 -8.21 16.94 2.82
C ALA A 124 -7.86 17.37 2.45
N PRO A 125 -7.82 17.50 2.50
CA PRO A 125 -7.40 17.84 1.98
C PRO A 125 -7.07 17.79 1.55
N GLY A 126 -7.06 17.57 1.72
CA GLY A 126 -6.94 17.39 1.25
C GLY A 126 -6.91 17.32 1.17
N THR A 127 -6.91 17.33 1.38
CA THR A 127 -6.99 17.19 1.19
C THR A 127 -6.94 17.17 0.86
#